data_5bd8468b8dbafa1e8432540109482e16
#
_entry.id   5bd8468b8dbafa1e8432540109482e16
#
_cell.length_a   1.000
_cell.length_b   1.000
_cell.length_c   1.000
_cell.angle_alpha   90.00
_cell.angle_beta   90.00
_cell.angle_gamma   90.00
#
_symmetry.space_group_name_H-M   'P 1'
#
loop_
_entity.id
_entity.type
_entity.pdbx_description
1 polymer ?
#
loop_
_entity_poly.entity_id
_entity_poly.type
_entity_poly.pdbx_seq_one_letter_code
_entity_poly.pdbx_strand_id
1 'polypeptide(L)'
;AVTAHDPRVKVEIRRMLLAHALQPQSANAPLVEAIQRHARALFGEAPPVVGTPLYTDVRLYGAHGVPAVIYGAGPRTVLESNAKRADEHLVLEDLRRATKVVARALSDLVEG
;
A
#
# COMPACT_ATOMS: atom_id res chain seq x y z
N ALA A 1 12.88 -28.62 -15.98
CA ALA A 1 12.65 -29.86 -15.30
C ALA A 1 11.47 -30.67 -15.84
N VAL A 2 10.35 -30.09 -16.22
CA VAL A 2 9.19 -30.83 -16.78
C VAL A 2 9.52 -31.42 -18.15
N THR A 3 10.24 -30.71 -18.98
CA THR A 3 10.66 -31.16 -20.31
C THR A 3 11.69 -32.30 -20.32
N ALA A 4 12.36 -32.53 -19.18
CA ALA A 4 13.33 -33.62 -19.06
C ALA A 4 12.68 -35.01 -18.94
N HIS A 5 11.39 -35.10 -18.64
CA HIS A 5 10.65 -36.34 -18.42
C HIS A 5 9.77 -36.75 -19.60
N ASP A 6 9.39 -35.83 -20.48
CA ASP A 6 8.65 -36.16 -21.69
C ASP A 6 9.06 -35.25 -22.86
N PRO A 7 9.78 -35.78 -23.84
CA PRO A 7 10.27 -35.03 -24.99
C PRO A 7 9.14 -34.49 -25.91
N ARG A 8 7.92 -34.97 -25.75
CA ARG A 8 6.76 -34.48 -26.53
C ARG A 8 6.22 -33.18 -25.97
N VAL A 9 6.56 -32.84 -24.71
CA VAL A 9 6.11 -31.61 -24.05
C VAL A 9 7.13 -30.51 -24.33
N LYS A 10 6.72 -29.48 -25.06
CA LYS A 10 7.48 -28.23 -25.22
C LYS A 10 6.97 -27.21 -24.24
N VAL A 11 7.86 -26.69 -23.39
CA VAL A 11 7.56 -25.62 -22.46
C VAL A 11 8.34 -24.37 -22.84
N GLU A 12 7.65 -23.32 -23.19
CA GLU A 12 8.22 -22.00 -23.41
C GLU A 12 7.88 -21.12 -22.21
N ILE A 13 8.91 -20.60 -21.54
CA ILE A 13 8.76 -19.69 -20.40
C ILE A 13 9.15 -18.30 -20.87
N ARG A 14 8.15 -17.42 -20.98
CA ARG A 14 8.34 -16.01 -21.28
C ARG A 14 8.08 -15.17 -20.03
N ARG A 15 9.09 -14.42 -19.59
CA ARG A 15 8.90 -13.47 -18.51
C ARG A 15 8.09 -12.28 -19.03
N MET A 16 6.89 -12.10 -18.52
CA MET A 16 6.00 -10.99 -18.88
C MET A 16 6.24 -9.77 -18.01
N LEU A 17 6.58 -9.98 -16.73
CA LEU A 17 6.74 -8.93 -15.74
C LEU A 17 7.72 -9.37 -14.66
N LEU A 18 8.55 -8.46 -14.19
CA LEU A 18 9.33 -8.59 -12.98
C LEU A 18 8.99 -7.43 -12.04
N ALA A 19 8.40 -7.74 -10.91
CA ALA A 19 8.13 -6.76 -9.87
C ALA A 19 9.10 -6.99 -8.70
N HIS A 20 9.78 -5.92 -8.30
CA HIS A 20 10.58 -5.91 -7.07
C HIS A 20 9.73 -5.36 -5.93
N ALA A 21 9.96 -5.88 -4.72
CA ALA A 21 9.33 -5.35 -3.52
C ALA A 21 9.80 -3.91 -3.29
N LEU A 22 8.89 -3.05 -2.80
CA LEU A 22 9.26 -1.73 -2.29
C LEU A 22 10.18 -1.91 -1.08
N GLN A 23 11.35 -1.28 -1.14
CA GLN A 23 12.24 -1.25 0.00
C GLN A 23 11.90 -0.06 0.91
N PRO A 24 11.94 -0.22 2.24
CA PRO A 24 11.77 0.89 3.16
C PRO A 24 12.79 2.00 2.87
N GLN A 25 12.34 3.25 2.86
CA GLN A 25 13.19 4.42 2.62
C GLN A 25 13.08 5.38 3.81
N SER A 26 14.21 5.89 4.29
CA SER A 26 14.23 6.90 5.35
C SER A 26 13.51 8.19 4.95
N ALA A 27 13.52 8.51 3.66
CA ALA A 27 12.82 9.66 3.09
C ALA A 27 11.28 9.59 3.24
N ASN A 28 10.71 8.41 3.58
CA ASN A 28 9.29 8.27 3.86
C ASN A 28 8.89 8.79 5.25
N ALA A 29 9.85 9.06 6.15
CA ALA A 29 9.57 9.43 7.55
C ALA A 29 8.62 10.64 7.67
N PRO A 30 8.79 11.77 6.96
CA PRO A 30 7.88 12.90 7.06
C PRO A 30 6.43 12.54 6.68
N LEU A 31 6.23 11.73 5.64
CA LEU A 31 4.91 11.25 5.21
C LEU A 31 4.27 10.38 6.30
N VAL A 32 5.05 9.45 6.84
CA VAL A 32 4.60 8.53 7.89
C VAL A 32 4.20 9.31 9.13
N GLU A 33 5.04 10.24 9.61
CA GLU A 33 4.81 11.04 10.80
C GLU A 33 3.55 11.92 10.67
N ALA A 34 3.37 12.59 9.53
CA ALA A 34 2.20 13.40 9.27
C ALA A 34 0.91 12.55 9.30
N ILE A 35 0.90 11.41 8.60
CA ILE A 35 -0.24 10.50 8.57
C ILE A 35 -0.53 9.95 9.98
N GLN A 36 0.48 9.45 10.69
CA GLN A 36 0.32 8.87 12.02
C GLN A 36 -0.18 9.89 13.04
N ARG A 37 0.31 11.13 13.00
CA ARG A 37 -0.16 12.22 13.87
C ARG A 37 -1.66 12.48 13.71
N HIS A 38 -2.12 12.65 12.47
CA HIS A 38 -3.52 12.93 12.19
C HIS A 38 -4.43 11.71 12.36
N ALA A 39 -3.92 10.51 12.04
CA ALA A 39 -4.66 9.27 12.28
C ALA A 39 -4.90 9.06 13.77
N ARG A 40 -3.88 9.25 14.62
CA ARG A 40 -4.05 9.18 16.08
C ARG A 40 -5.10 10.15 16.59
N ALA A 41 -5.14 11.38 16.07
CA ALA A 41 -6.12 12.38 16.48
C ALA A 41 -7.56 12.04 16.06
N LEU A 42 -7.75 11.31 14.96
CA LEU A 42 -9.07 11.04 14.39
C LEU A 42 -9.60 9.62 14.69
N PHE A 43 -8.70 8.64 14.81
CA PHE A 43 -9.06 7.25 15.10
C PHE A 43 -8.72 6.80 16.53
N GLY A 44 -7.95 7.60 17.28
CA GLY A 44 -7.50 7.27 18.63
C GLY A 44 -6.14 6.54 18.66
N GLU A 45 -5.70 6.01 17.54
CA GLU A 45 -4.43 5.28 17.42
C GLU A 45 -3.69 5.62 16.13
N ALA A 46 -2.37 5.43 16.13
CA ALA A 46 -1.57 5.57 14.93
C ALA A 46 -1.50 4.22 14.19
N PRO A 47 -1.72 4.20 12.86
CA PRO A 47 -1.53 2.98 12.11
C PRO A 47 -0.07 2.53 12.15
N PRO A 48 0.20 1.22 12.30
CA PRO A 48 1.56 0.70 12.22
C PRO A 48 2.09 0.83 10.80
N VAL A 49 3.41 1.01 10.68
CA VAL A 49 4.10 0.93 9.38
C VAL A 49 4.43 -0.53 9.11
N VAL A 50 3.80 -1.09 8.11
CA VAL A 50 3.93 -2.52 7.79
C VAL A 50 4.16 -2.72 6.30
N GLY A 51 4.79 -3.83 5.93
CA GLY A 51 4.78 -4.32 4.56
C GLY A 51 3.43 -4.95 4.23
N THR A 52 2.96 -4.75 3.02
CA THR A 52 1.75 -5.40 2.53
C THR A 52 2.02 -6.17 1.24
N PRO A 53 1.46 -7.37 1.05
CA PRO A 53 1.64 -8.15 -0.17
C PRO A 53 0.82 -7.62 -1.36
N LEU A 54 0.35 -6.39 -1.30
CA LEU A 54 -0.41 -5.76 -2.38
C LEU A 54 0.53 -5.26 -3.48
N TYR A 55 0.19 -5.59 -4.72
CA TYR A 55 0.86 -5.04 -5.89
C TYR A 55 0.30 -3.65 -6.19
N THR A 56 1.16 -2.63 -6.07
CA THR A 56 0.79 -1.23 -6.32
C THR A 56 1.90 -0.49 -7.05
N ASP A 57 1.57 0.64 -7.66
CA ASP A 57 2.53 1.50 -8.36
C ASP A 57 3.46 2.27 -7.41
N VAL A 58 3.22 2.26 -6.10
CA VAL A 58 4.10 2.88 -5.10
C VAL A 58 5.55 2.38 -5.21
N ARG A 59 5.75 1.14 -5.63
CA ARG A 59 7.07 0.56 -5.89
C ARG A 59 7.85 1.29 -6.98
N LEU A 60 7.17 1.89 -7.96
CA LEU A 60 7.79 2.64 -9.05
C LEU A 60 8.35 3.95 -8.52
N TYR A 61 7.59 4.64 -7.68
CA TYR A 61 8.05 5.85 -7.00
C TYR A 61 9.27 5.55 -6.13
N GLY A 62 9.20 4.51 -5.29
CA GLY A 62 10.31 4.10 -4.44
C GLY A 62 11.55 3.68 -5.23
N ALA A 63 11.39 2.98 -6.35
CA ALA A 63 12.51 2.60 -7.22
C ALA A 63 13.26 3.82 -7.81
N HIS A 64 12.59 4.97 -7.91
CA HIS A 64 13.17 6.23 -8.37
C HIS A 64 13.54 7.19 -7.22
N GLY A 65 13.57 6.70 -5.97
CA GLY A 65 13.94 7.50 -4.81
C GLY A 65 12.88 8.53 -4.39
N VAL A 66 11.66 8.45 -4.93
CA VAL A 66 10.56 9.33 -4.55
C VAL A 66 9.89 8.77 -3.30
N PRO A 67 9.80 9.56 -2.20
CA PRO A 67 9.10 9.14 -0.98
C PRO A 67 7.65 8.79 -1.29
N ALA A 68 7.23 7.59 -0.90
CA ALA A 68 5.87 7.14 -1.14
C ALA A 68 5.43 6.11 -0.10
N VAL A 69 4.18 6.20 0.32
CA VAL A 69 3.53 5.26 1.24
C VAL A 69 2.13 4.93 0.74
N ILE A 70 1.61 3.79 1.18
CA ILE A 70 0.22 3.41 0.95
C ILE A 70 -0.55 3.74 2.22
N TYR A 71 -1.65 4.47 2.08
CA TYR A 71 -2.58 4.74 3.16
C TYR A 71 -4.01 4.50 2.68
N GLY A 72 -4.76 3.71 3.41
CA GLY A 72 -6.12 3.28 3.02
C GLY A 72 -7.22 4.13 3.61
N ALA A 73 -8.47 3.76 3.30
CA ALA A 73 -9.67 4.48 3.69
C ALA A 73 -10.09 4.27 5.16
N GLY A 74 -9.31 3.57 5.97
CA GLY A 74 -9.59 3.34 7.38
C GLY A 74 -8.74 2.22 7.97
N PRO A 75 -8.95 1.90 9.26
CA PRO A 75 -8.17 0.92 9.99
C PRO A 75 -8.52 -0.55 9.66
N ARG A 76 -9.45 -0.77 8.74
CA ARG A 76 -9.93 -2.11 8.40
C ARG A 76 -8.89 -2.91 7.63
N THR A 77 -8.83 -4.20 7.97
CA THR A 77 -7.99 -5.15 7.23
C THR A 77 -8.63 -5.55 5.90
N VAL A 78 -7.82 -6.14 5.01
CA VAL A 78 -8.29 -6.73 3.75
C VAL A 78 -9.38 -7.79 3.98
N LEU A 79 -9.29 -8.52 5.09
CA LEU A 79 -10.28 -9.55 5.45
C LEU A 79 -11.60 -8.93 5.93
N GLU A 80 -11.55 -7.90 6.76
CA GLU A 80 -12.74 -7.22 7.28
C GLU A 80 -13.51 -6.47 6.20
N SER A 81 -12.81 -5.92 5.21
CA SER A 81 -13.42 -5.23 4.08
C SER A 81 -13.89 -6.15 2.95
N ASN A 82 -13.61 -7.46 3.04
CA ASN A 82 -13.80 -8.42 1.94
C ASN A 82 -13.15 -8.00 0.62
N ALA A 83 -12.00 -7.34 0.70
CA ALA A 83 -11.35 -6.76 -0.46
C ALA A 83 -11.16 -7.77 -1.61
N LYS A 84 -11.48 -7.34 -2.82
CA LYS A 84 -11.47 -8.12 -4.07
C LYS A 84 -12.51 -9.25 -4.12
N ARG A 85 -13.58 -9.16 -3.35
CA ARG A 85 -14.73 -10.08 -3.38
C ARG A 85 -16.00 -9.33 -3.79
N ALA A 86 -17.07 -10.09 -4.09
CA ALA A 86 -18.33 -9.51 -4.57
C ALA A 86 -19.03 -8.58 -3.57
N ASP A 87 -18.78 -8.80 -2.30
CA ASP A 87 -19.33 -8.04 -1.16
C ASP A 87 -18.28 -7.13 -0.50
N GLU A 88 -17.29 -6.70 -1.25
CA GLU A 88 -16.31 -5.70 -0.79
C GLU A 88 -17.04 -4.43 -0.32
N HIS A 89 -16.71 -3.97 0.85
CA HIS A 89 -17.39 -2.84 1.47
C HIS A 89 -16.44 -1.91 2.22
N LEU A 90 -16.92 -0.71 2.46
CA LEU A 90 -16.22 0.36 3.15
C LEU A 90 -17.14 1.02 4.16
N VAL A 91 -16.65 1.20 5.39
CA VAL A 91 -17.36 1.98 6.41
C VAL A 91 -17.23 3.47 6.09
N LEU A 92 -18.34 4.15 5.84
CA LEU A 92 -18.34 5.56 5.41
C LEU A 92 -17.69 6.50 6.42
N GLU A 93 -17.82 6.22 7.72
CA GLU A 93 -17.17 7.01 8.76
C GLU A 93 -15.63 6.84 8.72
N ASP A 94 -15.15 5.63 8.43
CA ASP A 94 -13.72 5.38 8.25
C ASP A 94 -13.20 6.14 7.03
N LEU A 95 -13.93 6.14 5.93
CA LEU A 95 -13.60 6.94 4.74
C LEU A 95 -13.52 8.44 5.09
N ARG A 96 -14.53 8.96 5.79
CA ARG A 96 -14.58 10.36 6.19
C ARG A 96 -13.39 10.77 7.05
N ARG A 97 -13.02 9.94 8.02
CA ARG A 97 -11.86 10.16 8.89
C ARG A 97 -10.56 10.06 8.11
N ALA A 98 -10.40 9.03 7.28
CA ALA A 98 -9.19 8.85 6.47
C ALA A 98 -9.00 10.02 5.48
N THR A 99 -10.06 10.53 4.88
CA THR A 99 -10.01 11.74 4.03
C THR A 99 -9.48 12.94 4.81
N LYS A 100 -9.92 13.14 6.06
CA LYS A 100 -9.40 14.21 6.91
C LYS A 100 -7.94 14.02 7.29
N VAL A 101 -7.51 12.76 7.51
CA VAL A 101 -6.08 12.45 7.75
C VAL A 101 -5.25 12.90 6.55
N VAL A 102 -5.65 12.48 5.34
CA VAL A 102 -4.92 12.84 4.12
C VAL A 102 -4.87 14.34 3.90
N ALA A 103 -6.03 15.03 4.02
CA ALA A 103 -6.09 16.48 3.81
C ALA A 103 -5.18 17.24 4.79
N ARG A 104 -5.18 16.87 6.07
CA ARG A 104 -4.32 17.49 7.08
C ARG A 104 -2.85 17.16 6.88
N ALA A 105 -2.53 15.91 6.55
CA ALA A 105 -1.15 15.52 6.26
C ALA A 105 -0.59 16.27 5.04
N LEU A 106 -1.40 16.46 4.00
CA LEU A 106 -1.01 17.27 2.84
C LEU A 106 -0.79 18.73 3.20
N SER A 107 -1.67 19.34 4.01
CA SER A 107 -1.48 20.71 4.50
C SER A 107 -0.15 20.88 5.22
N ASP A 108 0.15 19.98 6.17
CA ASP A 108 1.40 20.01 6.93
C ASP A 108 2.64 19.87 6.03
N LEU A 109 2.57 19.03 4.99
CA LEU A 109 3.70 18.79 4.10
C LEU A 109 3.92 19.91 3.07
N VAL A 110 2.90 20.71 2.80
CA VAL A 110 2.99 21.85 1.86
C VAL A 110 3.36 23.14 2.59
N GLU A 111 2.90 23.30 3.82
CA GLU A 111 3.12 24.52 4.62
C GLU A 111 4.43 24.48 5.43
N GLY A 112 4.98 23.30 5.65
CA GLY A 112 6.22 23.05 6.40
C GLY A 112 7.45 23.13 5.57
#